data_72e91af00130127ade91a6580f2d538d
#
_entry.id   72e91af00130127ade91a6580f2d538d
#
_cell.length_a   1.000
_cell.length_b   1.000
_cell.length_c   1.000
_cell.angle_alpha   90.00
_cell.angle_beta   90.00
_cell.angle_gamma   90.00
#
_symmetry.space_group_name_H-M   'P 1'
#
loop_
_entity.id
_entity.type
_entity.pdbx_description
1 polymer ?
#
loop_
_entity_poly.entity_id
_entity_poly.type
_entity_poly.pdbx_seq_one_letter_code
_entity_poly.pdbx_strand_id
1 'polypeptide(L)'
;MLLKQGDTDKEIYTLGRLLDTPNSDNEPTFGLHYDLTIPMARYVAANMGKLDFPFKRYQIQKAWRGERPQDGRFREFMQCDIDVVDTREVPLHFDVEIPAIMNQALASINAGPVFTKINNRKILEGYYSGLDMENTSEAIRLIDKVDKIGFDGVADLLKAELELNNKTIDKIFQLT
;
A
#
# COMPACT_ATOMS: atom_id res chain seq x y z
N MET A 1 7.21 19.21 -3.78
CA MET A 1 6.99 17.98 -3.00
C MET A 1 5.73 17.31 -3.54
N LEU A 2 5.77 16.05 -3.97
CA LEU A 2 4.55 15.31 -4.29
C LEU A 2 4.01 14.77 -2.96
N LEU A 3 2.96 15.38 -2.44
CA LEU A 3 2.23 14.88 -1.29
C LEU A 3 1.25 13.80 -1.76
N LYS A 4 1.15 12.70 -1.05
CA LYS A 4 0.01 11.79 -1.22
C LYS A 4 -1.22 12.53 -0.72
N GLN A 5 -2.21 12.73 -1.58
CA GLN A 5 -3.48 13.30 -1.14
C GLN A 5 -4.25 12.26 -0.32
N GLY A 6 -4.78 12.66 0.81
CA GLY A 6 -5.63 11.83 1.66
C GLY A 6 -5.16 11.73 3.13
N ASP A 7 -5.63 10.71 3.85
CA ASP A 7 -5.35 10.52 5.28
C ASP A 7 -3.86 10.34 5.61
N THR A 8 -3.04 9.93 4.64
CA THR A 8 -1.58 9.77 4.80
C THR A 8 -0.84 11.08 5.00
N ASP A 9 -1.40 12.24 4.62
CA ASP A 9 -0.74 13.54 4.80
C ASP A 9 -0.52 13.87 6.28
N LYS A 10 -1.38 13.36 7.16
CA LYS A 10 -1.27 13.55 8.62
C LYS A 10 -0.11 12.77 9.24
N GLU A 11 0.44 11.82 8.50
CA GLU A 11 1.50 10.92 8.97
C GLU A 11 2.88 11.30 8.43
N ILE A 12 2.97 12.32 7.58
CA ILE A 12 4.22 12.79 7.00
C ILE A 12 4.91 13.75 7.96
N TYR A 13 6.14 13.42 8.37
CA TYR A 13 6.99 14.34 9.13
C TYR A 13 7.55 15.42 8.24
N THR A 14 7.29 16.66 8.60
CA THR A 14 7.88 17.84 7.94
C THR A 14 9.13 18.31 8.69
N LEU A 15 10.08 18.90 7.95
CA LEU A 15 11.32 19.43 8.50
C LEU A 15 11.28 20.94 8.52
N GLY A 16 11.45 21.51 9.70
CA GLY A 16 11.70 22.93 9.92
C GLY A 16 13.10 23.15 10.48
N ARG A 17 13.65 24.34 10.30
CA ARG A 17 14.91 24.72 10.96
C ARG A 17 14.62 25.07 12.44
N LEU A 18 15.53 24.72 13.33
CA LEU A 18 15.37 24.95 14.76
C LEU A 18 15.15 26.45 15.11
N LEU A 19 15.69 27.34 14.28
CA LEU A 19 15.59 28.80 14.46
C LEU A 19 14.46 29.45 13.65
N ASP A 20 13.68 28.66 12.88
CA ASP A 20 12.50 29.19 12.21
C ASP A 20 11.44 29.51 13.27
N THR A 21 10.95 30.77 13.28
CA THR A 21 9.88 31.15 14.20
C THR A 21 8.59 30.40 13.84
N PRO A 22 7.84 29.89 14.85
CA PRO A 22 6.61 29.10 14.61
C PRO A 22 5.51 29.78 13.79
N ASN A 23 5.62 31.10 13.55
CA ASN A 23 4.65 31.95 12.84
C ASN A 23 5.13 32.42 11.46
N SER A 24 6.17 31.82 10.88
CA SER A 24 6.47 32.11 9.48
C SER A 24 5.42 31.39 8.60
N ASP A 25 4.72 32.13 7.75
CA ASP A 25 3.78 31.62 6.73
C ASP A 25 4.45 30.71 5.69
N ASN A 26 5.66 30.27 5.94
CA ASN A 26 6.43 29.39 5.09
C ASN A 26 5.94 27.95 5.29
N GLU A 27 5.22 27.43 4.31
CA GLU A 27 4.94 26.00 4.24
C GLU A 27 6.24 25.19 4.28
N PRO A 28 6.27 24.06 5.01
CA PRO A 28 7.46 23.24 5.10
C PRO A 28 7.85 22.72 3.71
N THR A 29 9.07 23.04 3.28
CA THR A 29 9.59 22.70 1.95
C THR A 29 10.12 21.27 1.88
N PHE A 30 10.41 20.67 3.02
CA PHE A 30 11.01 19.34 3.13
C PHE A 30 10.22 18.45 4.08
N GLY A 31 10.23 17.15 3.79
CA GLY A 31 9.67 16.12 4.65
C GLY A 31 10.55 14.87 4.66
N LEU A 32 10.42 14.06 5.70
CA LEU A 32 11.01 12.74 5.74
C LEU A 32 10.28 11.81 4.76
N HIS A 33 10.98 10.82 4.23
CA HIS A 33 10.40 9.85 3.32
C HIS A 33 9.35 9.00 4.04
N TYR A 34 8.09 9.17 3.65
CA TYR A 34 6.99 8.30 4.12
C TYR A 34 7.10 6.90 3.51
N ASP A 35 7.49 6.84 2.23
CA ASP A 35 7.81 5.64 1.47
C ASP A 35 8.94 5.93 0.47
N LEU A 36 9.37 4.90 -0.24
CA LEU A 36 10.42 5.03 -1.26
C LEU A 36 9.83 5.13 -2.68
N THR A 37 8.53 4.95 -2.85
CA THR A 37 7.83 4.94 -4.15
C THR A 37 7.77 6.34 -4.75
N ILE A 38 7.40 7.37 -3.96
CA ILE A 38 7.30 8.74 -4.46
C ILE A 38 8.66 9.31 -4.88
N PRO A 39 9.75 9.16 -4.09
CA PRO A 39 11.09 9.54 -4.54
C PRO A 39 11.52 8.82 -5.81
N MET A 40 11.20 7.53 -5.94
CA MET A 40 11.46 6.75 -7.14
C MET A 40 10.71 7.28 -8.34
N ALA A 41 9.40 7.53 -8.21
CA ALA A 41 8.59 8.08 -9.28
C ALA A 41 9.13 9.42 -9.80
N ARG A 42 9.60 10.30 -8.89
CA ARG A 42 10.28 11.55 -9.25
C ARG A 42 11.56 11.31 -10.01
N TYR A 43 12.38 10.36 -9.54
CA TYR A 43 13.63 10.01 -10.21
C TYR A 43 13.39 9.51 -11.63
N VAL A 44 12.45 8.57 -11.80
CA VAL A 44 12.09 8.03 -13.11
C VAL A 44 11.57 9.13 -14.03
N ALA A 45 10.65 9.97 -13.57
CA ALA A 45 10.11 11.07 -14.36
C ALA A 45 11.20 12.06 -14.79
N ALA A 46 12.13 12.42 -13.90
CA ALA A 46 13.22 13.35 -14.21
C ALA A 46 14.30 12.76 -15.13
N ASN A 47 14.43 11.44 -15.21
CA ASN A 47 15.45 10.74 -15.97
C ASN A 47 14.90 9.84 -17.07
N MET A 48 13.63 9.95 -17.42
CA MET A 48 12.92 9.04 -18.34
C MET A 48 13.65 8.83 -19.68
N GLY A 49 14.25 9.88 -20.23
CA GLY A 49 15.02 9.79 -21.48
C GLY A 49 16.42 9.16 -21.36
N LYS A 50 16.83 8.77 -20.14
CA LYS A 50 18.15 8.16 -19.86
C LYS A 50 18.05 6.75 -19.26
N LEU A 51 16.83 6.28 -19.03
CA LEU A 51 16.57 4.98 -18.41
C LEU A 51 16.12 3.99 -19.48
N ASP A 52 16.62 2.76 -19.36
CA ASP A 52 16.11 1.63 -20.13
C ASP A 52 14.89 1.04 -19.46
N PHE A 53 13.86 0.69 -20.23
CA PHE A 53 12.61 0.11 -19.75
C PHE A 53 12.44 -1.33 -20.26
N PRO A 54 11.85 -2.23 -19.46
CA PRO A 54 11.35 -2.02 -18.09
C PRO A 54 12.48 -1.68 -17.10
N PHE A 55 12.31 -0.57 -16.38
CA PHE A 55 13.27 -0.14 -15.36
C PHE A 55 13.03 -0.93 -14.07
N LYS A 56 14.03 -1.68 -13.65
CA LYS A 56 14.00 -2.50 -12.42
C LYS A 56 14.93 -1.89 -11.39
N ARG A 57 14.48 -1.78 -10.16
CA ARG A 57 15.32 -1.35 -9.05
C ARG A 57 15.02 -2.11 -7.78
N TYR A 58 15.96 -2.10 -6.86
CA TYR A 58 15.70 -2.30 -5.43
C TYR A 58 16.28 -1.12 -4.65
N GLN A 59 15.71 -0.85 -3.49
CA GLN A 59 16.19 0.19 -2.59
C GLN A 59 15.98 -0.25 -1.14
N ILE A 60 17.02 -0.04 -0.31
CA ILE A 60 16.98 -0.29 1.13
C ILE A 60 17.28 1.03 1.81
N GLN A 61 16.29 1.62 2.46
CA GLN A 61 16.42 2.93 3.09
C GLN A 61 15.43 3.10 4.24
N LYS A 62 15.72 4.03 5.14
CA LYS A 62 14.78 4.44 6.19
C LYS A 62 13.56 5.12 5.61
N ALA A 63 12.40 4.80 6.19
CA ALA A 63 11.14 5.49 6.01
C ALA A 63 10.60 5.92 7.38
N TRP A 64 9.77 6.98 7.38
CA TRP A 64 9.22 7.56 8.60
C TRP A 64 7.72 7.77 8.46
N ARG A 65 6.96 7.22 9.43
CA ARG A 65 5.49 7.35 9.46
C ARG A 65 5.04 7.83 10.83
N GLY A 66 4.19 8.86 10.85
CA GLY A 66 3.62 9.45 12.07
C GLY A 66 2.52 8.61 12.73
N GLU A 67 2.37 7.36 12.33
CA GLU A 67 1.41 6.41 12.90
C GLU A 67 1.61 6.21 14.43
N ARG A 68 0.55 5.74 15.09
CA ARG A 68 0.68 5.32 16.50
C ARG A 68 1.60 4.09 16.57
N PRO A 69 2.65 4.12 17.43
CA PRO A 69 3.49 2.95 17.63
C PRO A 69 2.66 1.77 18.18
N GLN A 70 2.89 0.60 17.62
CA GLN A 70 2.31 -0.68 18.08
C GLN A 70 3.38 -1.76 17.89
N ASP A 71 3.11 -2.97 18.38
CA ASP A 71 4.01 -4.09 18.19
C ASP A 71 4.27 -4.35 16.71
N GLY A 72 5.55 -4.35 16.33
CA GLY A 72 5.99 -4.49 14.95
C GLY A 72 5.82 -3.26 14.06
N ARG A 73 5.32 -2.11 14.59
CA ARG A 73 5.22 -0.84 13.85
C ARG A 73 5.97 0.27 14.55
N PHE A 74 7.05 0.70 13.93
CA PHE A 74 7.89 1.79 14.41
C PHE A 74 7.68 3.03 13.56
N ARG A 75 7.91 4.20 14.15
CA ARG A 75 7.88 5.48 13.42
C ARG A 75 9.04 5.67 12.46
N GLU A 76 10.19 5.07 12.76
CA GLU A 76 11.35 4.94 11.88
C GLU A 76 11.62 3.46 11.65
N PHE A 77 11.74 3.04 10.40
CA PHE A 77 12.04 1.65 10.03
C PHE A 77 12.77 1.58 8.70
N MET A 78 13.44 0.45 8.46
CA MET A 78 14.04 0.16 7.16
C MET A 78 12.98 -0.41 6.23
N GLN A 79 12.85 0.18 5.06
CA GLN A 79 12.01 -0.32 3.97
C GLN A 79 12.94 -0.92 2.91
N CYS A 80 12.59 -2.12 2.44
CA CYS A 80 13.28 -2.82 1.36
C CYS A 80 12.28 -2.95 0.21
N ASP A 81 12.41 -2.10 -0.80
CA ASP A 81 11.49 -2.04 -1.93
C ASP A 81 12.12 -2.66 -3.17
N ILE A 82 11.29 -3.34 -3.94
CA ILE A 82 11.59 -3.83 -5.29
C ILE A 82 10.52 -3.28 -6.21
N ASP A 83 10.93 -2.60 -7.25
CA ASP A 83 10.02 -1.95 -8.19
C ASP A 83 10.38 -2.29 -9.63
N VAL A 84 9.34 -2.41 -10.46
CA VAL A 84 9.43 -2.47 -11.91
C VAL A 84 8.54 -1.38 -12.49
N VAL A 85 9.12 -0.56 -13.34
CA VAL A 85 8.42 0.54 -14.02
C VAL A 85 8.57 0.36 -15.51
N ASP A 86 7.47 0.53 -16.25
CA ASP A 86 7.49 0.55 -17.72
C ASP A 86 6.78 1.80 -18.25
N THR A 87 7.03 2.13 -19.51
CA THR A 87 6.47 3.31 -20.18
C THR A 87 5.06 3.10 -20.73
N ARG A 88 4.62 1.87 -20.85
CA ARG A 88 3.31 1.48 -21.36
C ARG A 88 2.55 0.64 -20.36
N GLU A 89 2.79 -0.66 -20.37
CA GLU A 89 2.14 -1.63 -19.51
C GLU A 89 3.20 -2.55 -18.92
N VAL A 90 3.16 -2.74 -17.61
CA VAL A 90 4.05 -3.69 -16.94
C VAL A 90 3.57 -5.10 -17.27
N PRO A 91 4.39 -5.93 -17.93
CA PRO A 91 4.02 -7.30 -18.25
C PRO A 91 3.64 -8.12 -17.02
N LEU A 92 2.58 -8.94 -17.14
CA LEU A 92 2.00 -9.71 -16.03
C LEU A 92 3.01 -10.65 -15.35
N HIS A 93 4.05 -11.09 -16.05
CA HIS A 93 5.06 -11.98 -15.44
C HIS A 93 5.80 -11.32 -14.26
N PHE A 94 5.83 -9.98 -14.18
CA PHE A 94 6.43 -9.29 -13.03
C PHE A 94 5.59 -9.44 -11.75
N ASP A 95 4.28 -9.65 -11.86
CA ASP A 95 3.43 -9.95 -10.71
C ASP A 95 3.79 -11.31 -10.07
N VAL A 96 4.44 -12.18 -10.84
CA VAL A 96 4.99 -13.47 -10.36
C VAL A 96 6.45 -13.33 -9.94
N GLU A 97 7.26 -12.59 -10.69
CA GLU A 97 8.70 -12.40 -10.44
C GLU A 97 8.94 -11.72 -9.09
N ILE A 98 8.19 -10.64 -8.78
CA ILE A 98 8.37 -9.88 -7.54
C ILE A 98 8.15 -10.74 -6.28
N PRO A 99 7.02 -11.47 -6.10
CA PRO A 99 6.85 -12.37 -4.97
C PRO A 99 7.91 -13.48 -4.89
N ALA A 100 8.37 -13.99 -6.03
CA ALA A 100 9.43 -14.99 -6.07
C ALA A 100 10.76 -14.43 -5.53
N ILE A 101 11.14 -13.21 -5.93
CA ILE A 101 12.32 -12.51 -5.42
C ILE A 101 12.19 -12.26 -3.91
N MET A 102 11.03 -11.80 -3.45
CA MET A 102 10.78 -11.58 -2.02
C MET A 102 10.97 -12.87 -1.20
N ASN A 103 10.42 -13.99 -1.68
CA ASN A 103 10.59 -15.30 -1.03
C ASN A 103 12.06 -15.73 -0.99
N GLN A 104 12.80 -15.55 -2.10
CA GLN A 104 14.22 -15.87 -2.14
C GLN A 104 15.04 -14.98 -1.19
N ALA A 105 14.74 -13.71 -1.11
CA ALA A 105 15.40 -12.78 -0.19
C ALA A 105 15.17 -13.20 1.27
N LEU A 106 13.93 -13.49 1.65
CA LEU A 106 13.59 -13.93 3.01
C LEU A 106 14.23 -15.29 3.35
N ALA A 107 14.28 -16.21 2.41
CA ALA A 107 14.98 -17.49 2.58
C ALA A 107 16.49 -17.28 2.77
N SER A 108 17.10 -16.36 2.03
CA SER A 108 18.55 -16.11 2.10
C SER A 108 19.03 -15.55 3.46
N ILE A 109 18.16 -14.82 4.15
CA ILE A 109 18.44 -14.30 5.51
C ILE A 109 17.97 -15.25 6.63
N ASN A 110 17.49 -16.44 6.25
CA ASN A 110 16.98 -17.45 7.19
C ASN A 110 15.91 -16.90 8.17
N ALA A 111 14.97 -16.13 7.64
CA ALA A 111 13.90 -15.49 8.43
C ALA A 111 12.86 -16.49 9.02
N GLY A 112 13.04 -17.79 8.80
CA GLY A 112 12.12 -18.84 9.20
C GLY A 112 11.13 -19.24 8.09
N PRO A 113 10.10 -20.01 8.41
CA PRO A 113 9.08 -20.42 7.44
C PRO A 113 8.31 -19.20 6.93
N VAL A 114 8.21 -19.04 5.62
CA VAL A 114 7.51 -17.93 4.97
C VAL A 114 6.30 -18.45 4.20
N PHE A 115 5.15 -17.88 4.45
CA PHE A 115 3.92 -18.13 3.69
C PHE A 115 3.56 -16.88 2.91
N THR A 116 3.56 -16.97 1.58
CA THR A 116 3.16 -15.87 0.71
C THR A 116 1.69 -15.99 0.35
N LYS A 117 0.86 -15.09 0.86
CA LYS A 117 -0.53 -14.94 0.46
C LYS A 117 -0.60 -13.98 -0.72
N ILE A 118 -1.16 -14.43 -1.84
CA ILE A 118 -1.30 -13.62 -3.05
C ILE A 118 -2.78 -13.40 -3.31
N ASN A 119 -3.17 -12.17 -3.58
CA ASN A 119 -4.50 -11.81 -4.03
C ASN A 119 -4.42 -10.84 -5.22
N ASN A 120 -5.48 -10.85 -6.03
CA ASN A 120 -5.62 -9.89 -7.12
C ASN A 120 -6.95 -9.14 -6.96
N ARG A 121 -6.88 -7.84 -6.75
CA ARG A 121 -8.05 -6.98 -6.57
C ARG A 121 -9.07 -7.10 -7.71
N LYS A 122 -8.62 -7.30 -8.95
CA LYS A 122 -9.51 -7.50 -10.11
C LYS A 122 -10.38 -8.76 -9.99
N ILE A 123 -9.89 -9.81 -9.30
CA ILE A 123 -10.70 -11.02 -9.03
C ILE A 123 -11.84 -10.68 -8.08
N LEU A 124 -11.54 -9.97 -6.99
CA LEU A 124 -12.54 -9.52 -6.03
C LEU A 124 -13.55 -8.57 -6.68
N GLU A 125 -13.08 -7.57 -7.41
CA GLU A 125 -13.93 -6.61 -8.12
C GLU A 125 -14.85 -7.32 -9.12
N GLY A 126 -14.32 -8.26 -9.91
CA GLY A 126 -15.11 -9.04 -10.87
C GLY A 126 -16.13 -9.93 -10.19
N TYR A 127 -15.77 -10.59 -9.10
CA TYR A 127 -16.70 -11.43 -8.34
C TYR A 127 -17.83 -10.61 -7.71
N TYR A 128 -17.51 -9.51 -7.07
CA TYR A 128 -18.52 -8.66 -6.40
C TYR A 128 -19.41 -7.93 -7.40
N SER A 129 -18.88 -7.53 -8.55
CA SER A 129 -19.70 -7.00 -9.65
C SER A 129 -20.70 -8.04 -10.17
N GLY A 130 -20.32 -9.33 -10.18
CA GLY A 130 -21.21 -10.43 -10.52
C GLY A 130 -22.30 -10.72 -9.47
N LEU A 131 -22.22 -10.10 -8.30
CA LEU A 131 -23.25 -10.14 -7.25
C LEU A 131 -24.18 -8.93 -7.30
N ASP A 132 -24.19 -8.17 -8.40
CA ASP A 132 -24.97 -6.94 -8.61
C ASP A 132 -24.69 -5.85 -7.55
N MET A 133 -23.45 -5.77 -7.07
CA MET A 133 -23.02 -4.77 -6.08
C MET A 133 -22.54 -3.50 -6.78
N GLU A 134 -23.18 -2.37 -6.48
CA GLU A 134 -22.80 -1.07 -7.04
C GLU A 134 -21.46 -0.54 -6.48
N ASN A 135 -21.19 -0.76 -5.19
CA ASN A 135 -20.04 -0.23 -4.47
C ASN A 135 -19.00 -1.31 -4.11
N THR A 136 -18.43 -1.97 -5.12
CA THR A 136 -17.44 -3.04 -4.91
C THR A 136 -16.20 -2.59 -4.17
N SER A 137 -15.71 -1.37 -4.43
CA SER A 137 -14.52 -0.81 -3.76
C SER A 137 -14.73 -0.62 -2.26
N GLU A 138 -15.92 -0.18 -1.85
CA GLU A 138 -16.27 -0.01 -0.45
C GLU A 138 -16.42 -1.36 0.25
N ALA A 139 -17.02 -2.34 -0.42
CA ALA A 139 -17.11 -3.70 0.11
C ALA A 139 -15.72 -4.29 0.38
N ILE A 140 -14.77 -4.14 -0.55
CA ILE A 140 -13.39 -4.58 -0.38
C ILE A 140 -12.75 -3.90 0.83
N ARG A 141 -12.93 -2.58 0.98
CA ARG A 141 -12.42 -1.81 2.13
C ARG A 141 -12.95 -2.30 3.48
N LEU A 142 -14.21 -2.72 3.52
CA LEU A 142 -14.82 -3.26 4.73
C LEU A 142 -14.30 -4.67 5.03
N ILE A 143 -14.14 -5.49 4.01
CA ILE A 143 -13.64 -6.87 4.12
C ILE A 143 -12.20 -6.91 4.60
N ASP A 144 -11.36 -5.96 4.20
CA ASP A 144 -9.98 -5.83 4.69
C ASP A 144 -9.86 -5.66 6.21
N LYS A 145 -10.99 -5.41 6.89
CA LYS A 145 -11.02 -5.33 8.36
C LYS A 145 -11.25 -6.69 9.04
N VAL A 146 -11.44 -7.77 8.27
CA VAL A 146 -11.81 -9.10 8.81
C VAL A 146 -10.80 -9.59 9.84
N ASP A 147 -9.52 -9.40 9.60
CA ASP A 147 -8.46 -9.78 10.54
C ASP A 147 -8.49 -9.00 11.87
N LYS A 148 -9.15 -7.83 11.90
CA LYS A 148 -9.23 -6.95 13.07
C LYS A 148 -10.51 -7.12 13.87
N ILE A 149 -11.65 -7.30 13.22
CA ILE A 149 -12.98 -7.30 13.84
C ILE A 149 -13.76 -8.59 13.63
N GLY A 150 -13.16 -9.57 12.94
CA GLY A 150 -13.80 -10.85 12.63
C GLY A 150 -14.89 -10.77 11.55
N PHE A 151 -15.38 -11.95 11.13
CA PHE A 151 -16.42 -12.04 10.12
C PHE A 151 -17.74 -11.41 10.57
N ASP A 152 -18.15 -11.60 11.82
CA ASP A 152 -19.40 -11.03 12.36
C ASP A 152 -19.36 -9.50 12.33
N GLY A 153 -18.25 -8.90 12.78
CA GLY A 153 -18.09 -7.45 12.76
C GLY A 153 -18.09 -6.87 11.34
N VAL A 154 -17.50 -7.58 10.37
CA VAL A 154 -17.56 -7.16 8.95
C VAL A 154 -18.95 -7.34 8.39
N ALA A 155 -19.66 -8.42 8.73
CA ALA A 155 -21.04 -8.63 8.30
C ALA A 155 -21.98 -7.51 8.74
N ASP A 156 -21.83 -7.04 9.98
CA ASP A 156 -22.60 -5.92 10.51
C ASP A 156 -22.29 -4.61 9.78
N LEU A 157 -21.03 -4.34 9.45
CA LEU A 157 -20.65 -3.18 8.64
C LEU A 157 -21.20 -3.25 7.21
N LEU A 158 -21.13 -4.42 6.55
CA LEU A 158 -21.68 -4.62 5.22
C LEU A 158 -23.19 -4.41 5.16
N LYS A 159 -23.93 -4.80 6.22
CA LYS A 159 -25.35 -4.49 6.36
C LYS A 159 -25.62 -3.02 6.57
N ALA A 160 -24.86 -2.38 7.48
CA ALA A 160 -25.10 -1.01 7.89
C ALA A 160 -24.69 0.02 6.82
N GLU A 161 -23.55 -0.19 6.15
CA GLU A 161 -22.98 0.78 5.21
C GLU A 161 -23.39 0.52 3.76
N LEU A 162 -23.67 -0.75 3.38
CA LEU A 162 -24.01 -1.13 1.99
C LEU A 162 -25.38 -1.77 1.85
N GLU A 163 -26.16 -1.84 2.93
CA GLU A 163 -27.52 -2.41 2.95
C GLU A 163 -27.61 -3.84 2.39
N LEU A 164 -26.51 -4.62 2.50
CA LEU A 164 -26.46 -5.96 1.94
C LEU A 164 -27.26 -6.97 2.78
N ASN A 165 -27.93 -7.88 2.09
CA ASN A 165 -28.63 -8.98 2.74
C ASN A 165 -27.67 -10.12 3.11
N ASN A 166 -28.09 -10.99 4.05
CA ASN A 166 -27.27 -12.11 4.53
C ASN A 166 -26.78 -13.03 3.40
N LYS A 167 -27.61 -13.32 2.42
CA LYS A 167 -27.25 -14.20 1.30
C LYS A 167 -26.11 -13.65 0.45
N THR A 168 -26.07 -12.33 0.24
CA THR A 168 -24.98 -11.67 -0.47
C THR A 168 -23.71 -11.66 0.38
N ILE A 169 -23.83 -11.40 1.69
CA ILE A 169 -22.72 -11.44 2.64
C ILE A 169 -22.08 -12.82 2.72
N ASP A 170 -22.89 -13.88 2.78
CA ASP A 170 -22.39 -15.27 2.77
C ASP A 170 -21.59 -15.57 1.50
N LYS A 171 -22.04 -15.08 0.35
CA LYS A 171 -21.31 -15.23 -0.91
C LYS A 171 -19.99 -14.45 -0.91
N ILE A 172 -19.98 -13.24 -0.37
CA ILE A 172 -18.77 -12.44 -0.21
C ILE A 172 -17.72 -13.21 0.57
N PHE A 173 -18.10 -13.80 1.70
CA PHE A 173 -17.19 -14.56 2.56
C PHE A 173 -16.73 -15.90 1.97
N GLN A 174 -17.34 -16.40 0.91
CA GLN A 174 -16.85 -17.59 0.20
C GLN A 174 -15.53 -17.35 -0.54
N LEU A 175 -15.21 -16.09 -0.87
CA LEU A 175 -13.99 -15.73 -1.58
C LEU A 175 -12.96 -15.03 -0.67
N THR A 176 -13.30 -14.73 0.56
CA THR A 176 -12.44 -14.08 1.56
C THR A 176 -11.77 -15.13 2.44
#